data_ca5daca05e65cb559b31ebdacee7d2d9
#
_entry.id   ca5daca05e65cb559b31ebdacee7d2d9
#
_cell.length_a   1.000
_cell.length_b   1.000
_cell.length_c   1.000
_cell.angle_alpha   90.00
_cell.angle_beta   90.00
_cell.angle_gamma   90.00
#
_symmetry.space_group_name_H-M   'P 1'
#
loop_
_entity.id
_entity.type
_entity.pdbx_description
1 polymer ?
#
loop_
_entity_poly.entity_id
_entity_poly.type
_entity_poly.pdbx_seq_one_letter_code
_entity_poly.pdbx_strand_id
1 'polypeptide(L)'
;MCFLSASPLFATQKDTIFVADYGVTPDTYENQTERLEAAIADCKRFNSKVLVFEKGRYDLWTEGATYKKIFITNTSSESECPSKIKTIGMFFEDMEGLTIEGNDATLMFHGKVTMLAFEHCKKMTLQNIHIDFERPGGSELTLTQINEKGVVARFHPDSRYAIKDGKITLYGEGWRTNIPHCIEYNPTTEHFYYSQAWNVLAKAKATELAPHVVLFETTDTAQCKLNHTLTIRDIIRDQVGMLIYESEDITFKNVGVHYMHGLGIVSQFSKNVEMNHVYCMPRQNSGRLLASSADFMHFSGCSGKVKVVNCKFAGAQDDCINVHGTNLRIMEKVNDYTLKLRFMHPQTYGFNAFFEGDTVAFVRPSTMQRYAQAVIKTAKLLSNRIVEVTLSKPIQHDIELQSDCLENMTCTPEVEIRNCYFTRTSTRGILVTTPRRAVISENVFYKTGMSAILIEADAAGWYESGPVKDVLIENNTFLDCANNNNKHAIIELNPSNTDINEKRPVHQNVRIINNRFTSYGQTILSAKSTSNLVFRNNEVTMYRKSSDTSSKWFSLNGCSKVKFKANQLLVRKPIEYSCRL
;
A
#
# COMPACT_ATOMS: atom_id res chain seq x y z
N MET A 1 28.53 -27.68 -56.36
CA MET A 1 28.28 -27.01 -55.08
C MET A 1 26.86 -26.52 -55.02
N CYS A 2 25.96 -27.29 -54.37
CA CYS A 2 24.58 -26.85 -54.16
C CYS A 2 24.56 -26.01 -52.86
N PHE A 3 24.25 -24.72 -52.99
CA PHE A 3 23.94 -23.89 -51.86
C PHE A 3 22.49 -24.18 -51.43
N LEU A 4 22.32 -24.87 -50.33
CA LEU A 4 21.06 -24.93 -49.62
C LEU A 4 20.87 -23.59 -48.89
N SER A 5 19.99 -22.74 -49.42
CA SER A 5 19.48 -21.57 -48.72
C SER A 5 18.54 -22.05 -47.62
N ALA A 6 18.99 -21.98 -46.38
CA ALA A 6 18.10 -22.11 -45.24
C ALA A 6 17.18 -20.88 -45.21
N SER A 7 15.92 -21.06 -45.57
CA SER A 7 14.90 -20.05 -45.32
C SER A 7 14.72 -19.89 -43.79
N PRO A 8 14.66 -18.66 -43.28
CA PRO A 8 14.33 -18.49 -41.88
C PRO A 8 12.92 -19.03 -41.64
N LEU A 9 12.78 -20.00 -40.74
CA LEU A 9 11.46 -20.38 -40.22
C LEU A 9 10.88 -19.14 -39.54
N PHE A 10 9.99 -18.42 -40.20
CA PHE A 10 9.12 -17.48 -39.55
C PHE A 10 8.25 -18.29 -38.59
N ALA A 11 8.47 -18.11 -37.31
CA ALA A 11 7.53 -18.61 -36.30
C ALA A 11 6.16 -18.00 -36.66
N THR A 12 5.17 -18.84 -36.90
CA THR A 12 3.79 -18.39 -37.14
C THR A 12 3.36 -17.52 -35.98
N GLN A 13 3.01 -16.27 -36.26
CA GLN A 13 2.54 -15.32 -35.25
C GLN A 13 1.32 -15.94 -34.54
N LYS A 14 1.39 -16.09 -33.22
CA LYS A 14 0.31 -16.62 -32.39
C LYS A 14 -0.24 -15.47 -31.56
N ASP A 15 -1.19 -14.71 -32.11
CA ASP A 15 -1.72 -13.50 -31.47
C ASP A 15 -2.43 -13.80 -30.13
N THR A 16 -3.04 -14.96 -30.01
CA THR A 16 -3.75 -15.41 -28.80
C THR A 16 -3.16 -16.74 -28.32
N ILE A 17 -2.88 -16.79 -27.03
CA ILE A 17 -2.50 -18.02 -26.31
C ILE A 17 -3.61 -18.35 -25.32
N PHE A 18 -4.15 -19.56 -25.42
CA PHE A 18 -5.06 -20.12 -24.43
C PHE A 18 -4.25 -20.96 -23.43
N VAL A 19 -4.41 -20.69 -22.14
CA VAL A 19 -3.68 -21.44 -21.12
C VAL A 19 -4.03 -22.94 -21.16
N ALA A 20 -5.23 -23.29 -21.62
CA ALA A 20 -5.69 -24.67 -21.82
C ALA A 20 -4.81 -25.46 -22.80
N ASP A 21 -4.24 -24.80 -23.85
CA ASP A 21 -3.32 -25.43 -24.81
C ASP A 21 -2.03 -25.93 -24.15
N TYR A 22 -1.72 -25.47 -22.94
CA TYR A 22 -0.56 -25.85 -22.13
C TYR A 22 -0.93 -26.83 -21.00
N GLY A 23 -2.18 -27.31 -20.98
CA GLY A 23 -2.68 -28.16 -19.92
C GLY A 23 -2.96 -27.44 -18.61
N VAL A 24 -3.11 -26.11 -18.66
CA VAL A 24 -3.58 -25.29 -17.53
C VAL A 24 -5.10 -25.29 -17.58
N THR A 25 -5.73 -26.12 -16.75
CA THR A 25 -7.18 -26.38 -16.78
C THR A 25 -7.83 -26.01 -15.45
N PRO A 26 -9.05 -25.43 -15.46
CA PRO A 26 -9.70 -25.00 -14.22
C PRO A 26 -10.13 -26.20 -13.34
N ASP A 27 -10.32 -25.93 -12.05
CA ASP A 27 -10.95 -26.80 -11.05
C ASP A 27 -10.27 -28.16 -10.80
N THR A 28 -8.98 -28.29 -11.14
CA THR A 28 -8.19 -29.51 -10.89
C THR A 28 -7.61 -29.57 -9.49
N TYR A 29 -7.43 -28.43 -8.82
CA TYR A 29 -6.75 -28.31 -7.53
C TYR A 29 -5.30 -28.84 -7.53
N GLU A 30 -4.68 -28.94 -8.71
CA GLU A 30 -3.30 -29.34 -8.91
C GLU A 30 -2.41 -28.12 -9.16
N ASN A 31 -1.12 -28.24 -8.86
CA ASN A 31 -0.15 -27.20 -9.20
C ASN A 31 -0.03 -27.04 -10.71
N GLN A 32 -0.33 -25.84 -11.19
CA GLN A 32 -0.27 -25.49 -12.61
C GLN A 32 0.78 -24.44 -12.94
N THR A 33 1.61 -24.06 -11.96
CA THR A 33 2.56 -22.96 -12.08
C THR A 33 3.52 -23.14 -13.26
N GLU A 34 4.20 -24.27 -13.37
CA GLU A 34 5.17 -24.53 -14.44
C GLU A 34 4.53 -24.50 -15.84
N ARG A 35 3.33 -25.05 -15.97
CA ARG A 35 2.57 -25.04 -17.24
C ARG A 35 2.15 -23.63 -17.64
N LEU A 36 1.75 -22.82 -16.66
CA LEU A 36 1.39 -21.41 -16.89
C LEU A 36 2.62 -20.57 -17.26
N GLU A 37 3.76 -20.78 -16.60
CA GLU A 37 5.02 -20.11 -16.95
C GLU A 37 5.44 -20.45 -18.39
N ALA A 38 5.21 -21.69 -18.87
CA ALA A 38 5.46 -22.06 -20.28
C ALA A 38 4.54 -21.28 -21.25
N ALA A 39 3.27 -21.09 -20.90
CA ALA A 39 2.34 -20.28 -21.68
C ALA A 39 2.79 -18.79 -21.73
N ILE A 40 3.24 -18.24 -20.60
CA ILE A 40 3.78 -16.86 -20.52
C ILE A 40 5.05 -16.73 -21.35
N ALA A 41 5.95 -17.70 -21.30
CA ALA A 41 7.17 -17.71 -22.12
C ALA A 41 6.87 -17.70 -23.62
N ASP A 42 5.86 -18.42 -24.06
CA ASP A 42 5.39 -18.42 -25.45
C ASP A 42 4.68 -17.11 -25.82
N CYS A 43 3.99 -16.45 -24.89
CA CYS A 43 3.51 -15.08 -25.12
C CYS A 43 4.66 -14.13 -25.48
N LYS A 44 5.79 -14.19 -24.77
CA LYS A 44 7.00 -13.41 -25.05
C LYS A 44 7.60 -13.79 -26.40
N ARG A 45 7.77 -15.07 -26.64
CA ARG A 45 8.39 -15.62 -27.86
C ARG A 45 7.64 -15.25 -29.14
N PHE A 46 6.32 -15.28 -29.11
CA PHE A 46 5.47 -14.98 -30.26
C PHE A 46 5.01 -13.52 -30.31
N ASN A 47 5.35 -12.70 -29.31
CA ASN A 47 4.81 -11.35 -29.14
C ASN A 47 3.28 -11.33 -29.19
N SER A 48 2.68 -12.28 -28.49
CA SER A 48 1.23 -12.47 -28.48
C SER A 48 0.50 -11.27 -27.89
N LYS A 49 -0.76 -11.09 -28.26
CA LYS A 49 -1.56 -9.93 -27.83
C LYS A 49 -2.52 -10.29 -26.71
N VAL A 50 -2.89 -11.55 -26.55
CA VAL A 50 -3.83 -12.00 -25.53
C VAL A 50 -3.38 -13.33 -24.95
N LEU A 51 -3.35 -13.42 -23.62
CA LEU A 51 -3.28 -14.66 -22.82
C LEU A 51 -4.65 -14.89 -22.21
N VAL A 52 -5.30 -16.01 -22.51
CA VAL A 52 -6.70 -16.25 -22.17
C VAL A 52 -6.84 -17.41 -21.17
N PHE A 53 -7.50 -17.14 -20.05
CA PHE A 53 -7.98 -18.14 -19.10
C PHE A 53 -9.45 -18.46 -19.38
N GLU A 54 -9.86 -19.66 -19.10
CA GLU A 54 -11.27 -20.02 -18.98
C GLU A 54 -11.77 -19.74 -17.56
N LYS A 55 -13.07 -19.61 -17.39
CA LYS A 55 -13.67 -19.43 -16.06
C LYS A 55 -13.44 -20.68 -15.19
N GLY A 56 -13.08 -20.49 -13.93
CA GLY A 56 -12.85 -21.52 -12.94
C GLY A 56 -11.68 -21.20 -12.01
N ARG A 57 -11.30 -22.15 -11.18
CA ARG A 57 -10.22 -22.00 -10.21
C ARG A 57 -8.93 -22.61 -10.76
N TYR A 58 -7.83 -21.89 -10.61
CA TYR A 58 -6.47 -22.33 -10.97
C TYR A 58 -5.57 -22.24 -9.76
N ASP A 59 -4.94 -23.34 -9.37
CA ASP A 59 -4.08 -23.39 -8.20
C ASP A 59 -2.61 -23.29 -8.60
N LEU A 60 -1.89 -22.34 -7.96
CA LEU A 60 -0.51 -21.98 -8.27
C LEU A 60 0.34 -22.03 -7.00
N TRP A 61 1.43 -22.81 -7.03
CA TRP A 61 2.35 -22.99 -5.90
C TRP A 61 3.70 -22.29 -6.12
N THR A 62 4.52 -22.31 -5.10
CA THR A 62 5.92 -21.83 -5.17
C THR A 62 6.78 -22.73 -6.05
N GLU A 63 6.44 -24.03 -6.17
CA GLU A 63 7.11 -24.98 -7.06
C GLU A 63 6.73 -24.68 -8.52
N GLY A 64 7.75 -24.45 -9.35
CA GLY A 64 7.60 -24.01 -10.74
C GLY A 64 7.52 -22.50 -10.94
N ALA A 65 7.49 -21.71 -9.85
CA ALA A 65 7.51 -20.26 -9.88
C ALA A 65 8.91 -19.71 -10.24
N THR A 66 8.94 -18.48 -10.73
CA THR A 66 10.20 -17.78 -11.01
C THR A 66 10.85 -17.23 -9.74
N TYR A 67 12.15 -17.45 -9.56
CA TYR A 67 12.94 -16.90 -8.46
C TYR A 67 13.85 -15.79 -8.96
N LYS A 68 13.66 -14.56 -8.47
CA LYS A 68 14.43 -13.40 -8.91
C LYS A 68 14.83 -12.51 -7.73
N LYS A 69 16.08 -12.05 -7.73
CA LYS A 69 16.56 -11.09 -6.73
C LYS A 69 16.09 -9.68 -7.12
N ILE A 70 15.16 -9.13 -6.36
CA ILE A 70 14.62 -7.78 -6.59
C ILE A 70 14.55 -7.04 -5.24
N PHE A 71 15.02 -5.78 -5.26
CA PHE A 71 14.87 -4.85 -4.14
C PHE A 71 13.61 -4.00 -4.36
N ILE A 72 12.68 -4.12 -3.44
CA ILE A 72 11.40 -3.41 -3.49
C ILE A 72 11.33 -2.46 -2.28
N THR A 73 10.91 -1.23 -2.52
CA THR A 73 10.73 -0.20 -1.49
C THR A 73 9.83 -0.69 -0.35
N ASN A 74 10.05 -0.20 0.86
CA ASN A 74 9.21 -0.40 2.04
C ASN A 74 8.93 -1.88 2.40
N THR A 75 9.83 -2.78 1.97
CA THR A 75 9.78 -4.21 2.29
C THR A 75 10.66 -4.55 3.49
N SER A 76 11.17 -5.75 3.62
CA SER A 76 12.02 -6.15 4.76
C SER A 76 13.42 -5.54 4.71
N SER A 77 13.94 -5.15 5.87
CA SER A 77 15.36 -4.81 6.05
C SER A 77 16.27 -6.03 5.89
N GLU A 78 17.60 -5.81 5.87
CA GLU A 78 18.57 -6.91 5.83
C GLU A 78 18.50 -7.82 7.07
N SER A 79 18.17 -7.25 8.24
CA SER A 79 18.05 -8.01 9.49
C SER A 79 16.74 -8.80 9.61
N GLU A 80 15.64 -8.28 9.04
CA GLU A 80 14.34 -8.97 9.02
C GLU A 80 14.34 -10.12 8.01
N CYS A 81 14.91 -9.91 6.83
CA CYS A 81 15.05 -10.92 5.80
C CYS A 81 16.33 -10.67 4.98
N PRO A 82 17.41 -11.43 5.19
CA PRO A 82 18.65 -11.27 4.43
C PRO A 82 18.50 -11.56 2.94
N SER A 83 17.67 -12.52 2.57
CA SER A 83 17.39 -12.85 1.17
C SER A 83 16.48 -11.82 0.53
N LYS A 84 16.85 -11.34 -0.66
CA LYS A 84 16.00 -10.47 -1.50
C LYS A 84 15.47 -11.22 -2.74
N ILE A 85 15.52 -12.54 -2.71
CA ILE A 85 14.93 -13.37 -3.74
C ILE A 85 13.40 -13.33 -3.55
N LYS A 86 12.71 -12.96 -4.60
CA LYS A 86 11.25 -13.01 -4.71
C LYS A 86 10.87 -14.30 -5.42
N THR A 87 9.85 -14.97 -4.89
CA THR A 87 9.17 -16.07 -5.57
C THR A 87 7.98 -15.47 -6.29
N ILE A 88 7.94 -15.58 -7.62
CA ILE A 88 6.96 -14.90 -8.47
C ILE A 88 6.12 -15.95 -9.20
N GLY A 89 4.82 -15.93 -8.98
CA GLY A 89 3.90 -16.93 -9.52
C GLY A 89 3.58 -16.76 -11.00
N MET A 90 3.49 -15.52 -11.49
CA MET A 90 3.33 -15.15 -12.90
C MET A 90 4.31 -14.05 -13.22
N PHE A 91 5.34 -14.34 -14.02
CA PHE A 91 6.39 -13.38 -14.31
C PHE A 91 6.40 -12.94 -15.78
N PHE A 92 6.18 -11.65 -15.98
CA PHE A 92 6.22 -11.02 -17.30
C PHE A 92 7.40 -10.04 -17.35
N GLU A 93 8.34 -10.28 -18.26
CA GLU A 93 9.55 -9.48 -18.39
C GLU A 93 9.77 -9.06 -19.85
N ASP A 94 10.06 -7.76 -20.07
CA ASP A 94 10.35 -7.18 -21.41
C ASP A 94 9.25 -7.48 -22.44
N MET A 95 7.98 -7.35 -22.07
CA MET A 95 6.84 -7.62 -22.94
C MET A 95 6.07 -6.33 -23.26
N GLU A 96 5.46 -6.27 -24.44
CA GLU A 96 4.66 -5.12 -24.88
C GLU A 96 3.33 -5.54 -25.49
N GLY A 97 2.26 -4.87 -25.06
CA GLY A 97 0.95 -4.94 -25.69
C GLY A 97 0.17 -6.22 -25.42
N LEU A 98 0.47 -6.93 -24.30
CA LEU A 98 -0.25 -8.14 -23.90
C LEU A 98 -1.43 -7.82 -23.01
N THR A 99 -2.59 -8.40 -23.31
CA THR A 99 -3.76 -8.46 -22.44
C THR A 99 -3.85 -9.84 -21.79
N ILE A 100 -3.94 -9.89 -20.48
CA ILE A 100 -4.23 -11.11 -19.71
C ILE A 100 -5.74 -11.07 -19.43
N GLU A 101 -6.49 -11.92 -20.12
CA GLU A 101 -7.94 -12.02 -20.02
C GLU A 101 -8.32 -13.19 -19.13
N GLY A 102 -8.92 -12.87 -17.97
CA GLY A 102 -9.25 -13.87 -16.96
C GLY A 102 -10.61 -14.55 -17.15
N ASN A 103 -11.57 -13.94 -17.86
CA ASN A 103 -12.92 -14.47 -18.01
C ASN A 103 -13.57 -14.92 -16.67
N ASP A 104 -13.43 -14.13 -15.62
CA ASP A 104 -13.83 -14.44 -14.24
C ASP A 104 -13.13 -15.68 -13.63
N ALA A 105 -11.95 -16.02 -14.09
CA ALA A 105 -11.10 -17.02 -13.44
C ALA A 105 -10.68 -16.57 -12.04
N THR A 106 -10.44 -17.52 -11.15
CA THR A 106 -9.85 -17.32 -9.84
C THR A 106 -8.49 -17.99 -9.77
N LEU A 107 -7.43 -17.18 -9.66
CA LEU A 107 -6.08 -17.69 -9.39
C LEU A 107 -5.91 -17.83 -7.87
N MET A 108 -5.70 -19.06 -7.42
CA MET A 108 -5.52 -19.40 -6.02
C MET A 108 -4.05 -19.72 -5.76
N PHE A 109 -3.38 -18.85 -5.02
CA PHE A 109 -1.96 -19.01 -4.71
C PHE A 109 -1.74 -19.75 -3.41
N HIS A 110 -0.66 -20.54 -3.38
CA HIS A 110 -0.19 -21.32 -2.24
C HIS A 110 1.25 -20.95 -1.88
N GLY A 111 1.52 -20.86 -0.60
CA GLY A 111 2.82 -20.46 -0.10
C GLY A 111 2.98 -18.94 -0.01
N LYS A 112 4.19 -18.49 0.25
CA LYS A 112 4.53 -17.06 0.35
C LYS A 112 5.13 -16.59 -0.98
N VAL A 113 4.30 -16.00 -1.84
CA VAL A 113 4.63 -15.69 -3.23
C VAL A 113 4.19 -14.27 -3.59
N THR A 114 4.95 -13.60 -4.46
CA THR A 114 4.49 -12.44 -5.22
C THR A 114 3.66 -12.97 -6.39
N MET A 115 2.35 -12.72 -6.37
CA MET A 115 1.40 -13.38 -7.26
C MET A 115 1.67 -13.09 -8.74
N LEU A 116 2.01 -11.83 -9.06
CA LEU A 116 2.28 -11.38 -10.41
C LEU A 116 3.36 -10.29 -10.41
N ALA A 117 4.24 -10.29 -11.40
CA ALA A 117 5.15 -9.19 -11.65
C ALA A 117 5.22 -8.82 -13.13
N PHE A 118 5.14 -7.50 -13.40
CA PHE A 118 5.52 -6.88 -14.66
C PHE A 118 6.85 -6.15 -14.46
N GLU A 119 7.89 -6.56 -15.19
CA GLU A 119 9.21 -5.93 -15.15
C GLU A 119 9.62 -5.49 -16.56
N HIS A 120 9.97 -4.21 -16.74
CA HIS A 120 10.31 -3.59 -18.02
C HIS A 120 9.24 -3.81 -19.12
N CYS A 121 7.97 -3.93 -18.71
CA CYS A 121 6.85 -4.18 -19.61
C CYS A 121 6.21 -2.86 -20.07
N LYS A 122 5.54 -2.90 -21.25
CA LYS A 122 4.79 -1.76 -21.78
C LYS A 122 3.40 -2.17 -22.26
N LYS A 123 2.40 -1.28 -22.03
CA LYS A 123 1.02 -1.46 -22.53
C LYS A 123 0.43 -2.83 -22.15
N MET A 124 0.61 -3.24 -20.87
CA MET A 124 0.04 -4.48 -20.36
C MET A 124 -1.32 -4.24 -19.74
N THR A 125 -2.23 -5.16 -19.97
CA THR A 125 -3.56 -5.14 -19.32
C THR A 125 -3.82 -6.45 -18.60
N LEU A 126 -4.21 -6.37 -17.32
CA LEU A 126 -4.77 -7.50 -16.55
C LEU A 126 -6.25 -7.22 -16.35
N GLN A 127 -7.12 -8.14 -16.80
CA GLN A 127 -8.55 -7.87 -16.69
C GLN A 127 -9.41 -9.12 -16.42
N ASN A 128 -10.60 -8.86 -15.82
CA ASN A 128 -11.66 -9.84 -15.59
C ASN A 128 -11.17 -11.09 -14.83
N ILE A 129 -10.45 -10.89 -13.71
CA ILE A 129 -9.82 -11.98 -12.97
C ILE A 129 -9.91 -11.76 -11.46
N HIS A 130 -10.00 -12.83 -10.70
CA HIS A 130 -9.93 -12.87 -9.25
C HIS A 130 -8.64 -13.53 -8.79
N ILE A 131 -8.03 -12.99 -7.74
CA ILE A 131 -6.74 -13.46 -7.21
C ILE A 131 -6.85 -13.56 -5.69
N ASP A 132 -6.48 -14.70 -5.12
CA ASP A 132 -6.54 -14.93 -3.68
C ASP A 132 -5.42 -15.89 -3.25
N PHE A 133 -5.29 -16.08 -1.95
CA PHE A 133 -4.50 -17.15 -1.33
C PHE A 133 -5.40 -18.18 -0.68
N GLU A 134 -5.06 -19.45 -0.84
CA GLU A 134 -5.72 -20.53 -0.11
C GLU A 134 -5.55 -20.34 1.40
N ARG A 135 -4.34 -19.93 1.82
CA ARG A 135 -4.00 -19.63 3.21
C ARG A 135 -3.43 -18.22 3.32
N PRO A 136 -4.23 -17.24 3.77
CA PRO A 136 -3.74 -15.89 3.99
C PRO A 136 -2.53 -15.82 4.91
N GLY A 137 -1.67 -14.81 4.73
CA GLY A 137 -0.53 -14.52 5.61
C GLY A 137 -0.92 -13.84 6.92
N GLY A 138 -2.10 -14.14 7.43
CA GLY A 138 -2.62 -13.67 8.69
C GLY A 138 -3.65 -14.62 9.27
N SER A 139 -3.79 -14.60 10.59
CA SER A 139 -4.79 -15.38 11.33
C SER A 139 -5.86 -14.46 11.90
N GLU A 140 -7.09 -14.95 11.92
CA GLU A 140 -8.24 -14.25 12.50
C GLU A 140 -8.86 -15.10 13.60
N LEU A 141 -9.22 -14.49 14.73
CA LEU A 141 -9.91 -15.15 15.82
C LEU A 141 -10.90 -14.20 16.51
N THR A 142 -12.09 -14.70 16.79
CA THR A 142 -13.14 -13.95 17.49
C THR A 142 -13.20 -14.39 18.95
N LEU A 143 -13.21 -13.42 19.87
CA LEU A 143 -13.31 -13.68 21.31
C LEU A 143 -14.77 -14.00 21.69
N THR A 144 -15.06 -15.26 21.99
CA THR A 144 -16.44 -15.76 22.16
C THR A 144 -16.88 -15.85 23.62
N GLN A 145 -15.93 -15.94 24.57
CA GLN A 145 -16.22 -15.92 26.01
C GLN A 145 -15.06 -15.26 26.77
N ILE A 146 -15.41 -14.56 27.84
CA ILE A 146 -14.47 -14.00 28.82
C ILE A 146 -15.02 -14.31 30.19
N ASN A 147 -14.29 -15.08 31.00
CA ASN A 147 -14.71 -15.50 32.34
C ASN A 147 -13.50 -15.67 33.28
N GLU A 148 -13.71 -16.18 34.48
CA GLU A 148 -12.68 -16.36 35.54
C GLU A 148 -11.54 -17.30 35.09
N LYS A 149 -11.78 -18.23 34.15
CA LYS A 149 -10.76 -19.15 33.64
C LYS A 149 -9.89 -18.48 32.56
N GLY A 150 -10.36 -17.37 31.94
CA GLY A 150 -9.67 -16.67 30.89
C GLY A 150 -10.56 -16.32 29.72
N VAL A 151 -9.99 -16.41 28.50
CA VAL A 151 -10.63 -16.01 27.24
C VAL A 151 -10.75 -17.21 26.31
N VAL A 152 -11.96 -17.47 25.82
CA VAL A 152 -12.18 -18.45 24.74
C VAL A 152 -12.27 -17.71 23.42
N ALA A 153 -11.46 -18.14 22.46
CA ALA A 153 -11.47 -17.61 21.10
C ALA A 153 -11.79 -18.69 20.08
N ARG A 154 -12.54 -18.31 19.03
CA ARG A 154 -12.81 -19.14 17.86
C ARG A 154 -11.97 -18.62 16.70
N PHE A 155 -11.09 -19.46 16.20
CA PHE A 155 -10.28 -19.17 15.00
C PHE A 155 -11.11 -19.30 13.72
N HIS A 156 -10.80 -18.44 12.75
CA HIS A 156 -11.33 -18.59 11.40
C HIS A 156 -10.85 -19.91 10.78
N PRO A 157 -11.65 -20.61 9.96
CA PRO A 157 -11.25 -21.91 9.36
C PRO A 157 -9.96 -21.85 8.53
N ASP A 158 -9.67 -20.70 7.87
CA ASP A 158 -8.44 -20.50 7.10
C ASP A 158 -7.21 -20.26 7.99
N SER A 159 -7.41 -19.99 9.29
CA SER A 159 -6.33 -19.72 10.24
C SER A 159 -5.82 -20.99 10.88
N ARG A 160 -4.50 -21.21 10.81
CA ARG A 160 -3.84 -22.37 11.40
C ARG A 160 -3.03 -21.99 12.62
N TYR A 161 -2.98 -22.87 13.60
CA TYR A 161 -2.17 -22.74 14.80
C TYR A 161 -1.66 -24.09 15.28
N ALA A 162 -0.60 -24.06 16.06
CA ALA A 162 -0.11 -25.20 16.81
C ALA A 162 0.01 -24.83 18.29
N ILE A 163 -0.38 -25.74 19.18
CA ILE A 163 -0.19 -25.59 20.61
C ILE A 163 0.82 -26.64 21.06
N LYS A 164 1.95 -26.17 21.61
CA LYS A 164 2.99 -27.02 22.18
C LYS A 164 3.32 -26.53 23.58
N ASP A 165 3.23 -27.40 24.58
CA ASP A 165 3.49 -27.09 25.99
C ASP A 165 2.69 -25.87 26.50
N GLY A 166 1.43 -25.76 26.04
CA GLY A 166 0.54 -24.65 26.35
C GLY A 166 0.87 -23.32 25.62
N LYS A 167 1.85 -23.29 24.73
CA LYS A 167 2.20 -22.12 23.92
C LYS A 167 1.62 -22.23 22.53
N ILE A 168 0.92 -21.19 22.08
CA ILE A 168 0.34 -21.11 20.75
C ILE A 168 1.33 -20.47 19.78
N THR A 169 1.38 -21.01 18.58
CA THR A 169 2.07 -20.43 17.42
C THR A 169 1.11 -20.37 16.25
N LEU A 170 0.95 -19.21 15.63
CA LEU A 170 0.17 -19.03 14.42
C LEU A 170 1.06 -19.30 13.20
N TYR A 171 0.51 -19.99 12.20
CA TYR A 171 1.27 -20.28 10.99
C TYR A 171 0.36 -20.43 9.77
N GLY A 172 0.96 -20.33 8.61
CA GLY A 172 0.35 -20.62 7.32
C GLY A 172 1.39 -21.21 6.37
N GLU A 173 1.12 -21.14 5.08
CA GLU A 173 2.05 -21.58 4.04
C GLU A 173 3.19 -20.55 3.92
N GLY A 174 4.41 -20.99 4.27
CA GLY A 174 5.62 -20.16 4.18
C GLY A 174 5.80 -19.09 5.28
N TRP A 175 4.96 -19.08 6.33
CA TRP A 175 5.12 -18.16 7.45
C TRP A 175 4.71 -18.75 8.80
N ARG A 176 5.25 -18.20 9.85
CA ARG A 176 4.81 -18.43 11.24
C ARG A 176 5.11 -17.22 12.10
N THR A 177 4.29 -16.97 13.11
CA THR A 177 4.52 -15.89 14.06
C THR A 177 4.00 -16.22 15.44
N ASN A 178 4.68 -15.69 16.45
CA ASN A 178 4.19 -15.51 17.81
C ASN A 178 4.34 -14.04 18.25
N ILE A 179 4.69 -13.15 17.31
CA ILE A 179 4.97 -11.75 17.59
C ILE A 179 3.67 -11.00 17.81
N PRO A 180 3.60 -10.16 18.84
CA PRO A 180 2.41 -9.44 19.22
C PRO A 180 2.17 -8.22 18.31
N HIS A 181 1.62 -8.43 17.12
CA HIS A 181 1.07 -7.38 16.28
C HIS A 181 -0.37 -7.71 15.96
N CYS A 182 -1.29 -6.91 16.44
CA CYS A 182 -2.72 -7.21 16.36
C CYS A 182 -3.52 -5.98 15.96
N ILE A 183 -4.43 -6.17 15.04
CA ILE A 183 -5.50 -5.23 14.73
C ILE A 183 -6.82 -5.88 15.12
N GLU A 184 -7.66 -5.12 15.79
CA GLU A 184 -8.92 -5.54 16.34
C GLU A 184 -10.08 -4.90 15.58
N TYR A 185 -11.06 -5.72 15.24
CA TYR A 185 -12.33 -5.31 14.67
C TYR A 185 -13.43 -5.35 15.74
N ASN A 186 -14.10 -4.23 15.93
CA ASN A 186 -15.29 -4.13 16.77
C ASN A 186 -16.54 -4.26 15.88
N PRO A 187 -17.32 -5.35 15.97
CA PRO A 187 -18.48 -5.56 15.09
C PRO A 187 -19.65 -4.60 15.37
N THR A 188 -19.70 -3.98 16.55
CA THR A 188 -20.77 -3.04 16.89
C THR A 188 -20.53 -1.66 16.30
N THR A 189 -19.29 -1.18 16.35
CA THR A 189 -18.91 0.14 15.83
C THR A 189 -18.30 0.06 14.44
N GLU A 190 -17.93 -1.14 13.97
CA GLU A 190 -17.20 -1.41 12.73
C GLU A 190 -15.82 -0.72 12.67
N HIS A 191 -15.26 -0.35 13.82
CA HIS A 191 -13.92 0.24 13.91
C HIS A 191 -12.85 -0.85 13.80
N PHE A 192 -11.74 -0.48 13.17
CA PHE A 192 -10.58 -1.33 12.93
C PHE A 192 -9.34 -0.60 13.46
N TYR A 193 -8.73 -1.10 14.54
CA TYR A 193 -7.70 -0.37 15.29
C TYR A 193 -6.63 -1.28 15.89
N TYR A 194 -5.46 -0.72 16.19
CA TYR A 194 -4.39 -1.45 16.90
C TYR A 194 -4.81 -1.85 18.30
N SER A 195 -4.56 -3.12 18.66
CA SER A 195 -4.95 -3.70 19.95
C SER A 195 -3.79 -4.40 20.65
N GLN A 196 -3.82 -4.39 21.97
CA GLN A 196 -2.89 -5.13 22.84
C GLN A 196 -3.45 -6.50 23.27
N ALA A 197 -4.65 -6.87 22.85
CA ALA A 197 -5.30 -8.12 23.28
C ALA A 197 -4.44 -9.35 22.96
N TRP A 198 -3.81 -9.40 21.77
CA TRP A 198 -2.93 -10.51 21.41
C TRP A 198 -1.66 -10.59 22.27
N ASN A 199 -1.16 -9.48 22.80
CA ASN A 199 -0.01 -9.49 23.72
C ASN A 199 -0.29 -10.27 25.01
N VAL A 200 -1.54 -10.27 25.44
CA VAL A 200 -1.99 -11.05 26.61
C VAL A 200 -2.20 -12.51 26.21
N LEU A 201 -2.95 -12.76 25.14
CA LEU A 201 -3.32 -14.10 24.72
C LEU A 201 -2.11 -14.93 24.25
N ALA A 202 -1.15 -14.33 23.56
CA ALA A 202 0.06 -15.01 23.09
C ALA A 202 0.97 -15.51 24.24
N LYS A 203 0.84 -14.92 25.44
CA LYS A 203 1.60 -15.32 26.65
C LYS A 203 0.82 -16.29 27.54
N ALA A 204 -0.49 -16.35 27.36
CA ALA A 204 -1.36 -17.22 28.15
C ALA A 204 -1.13 -18.69 27.80
N LYS A 205 -1.44 -19.57 28.76
CA LYS A 205 -1.48 -21.00 28.47
C LYS A 205 -2.69 -21.30 27.59
N ALA A 206 -2.45 -21.84 26.41
CA ALA A 206 -3.47 -22.16 25.42
C ALA A 206 -3.84 -23.65 25.49
N THR A 207 -5.14 -23.95 25.45
CA THR A 207 -5.69 -25.30 25.40
C THR A 207 -6.80 -25.35 24.36
N GLU A 208 -6.71 -26.25 23.39
CA GLU A 208 -7.78 -26.46 22.42
C GLU A 208 -8.94 -27.21 23.06
N LEU A 209 -10.13 -26.61 23.05
CA LEU A 209 -11.36 -27.19 23.62
C LEU A 209 -12.15 -27.99 22.58
N ALA A 210 -12.09 -27.58 21.32
CA ALA A 210 -12.69 -28.18 20.14
C ALA A 210 -11.96 -27.66 18.90
N PRO A 211 -12.11 -28.24 17.71
CA PRO A 211 -11.49 -27.75 16.50
C PRO A 211 -11.73 -26.24 16.31
N HIS A 212 -10.64 -25.49 16.18
CA HIS A 212 -10.63 -24.01 16.09
C HIS A 212 -11.18 -23.24 17.31
N VAL A 213 -11.36 -23.88 18.46
CA VAL A 213 -11.80 -23.21 19.69
C VAL A 213 -10.74 -23.39 20.77
N VAL A 214 -10.12 -22.29 21.18
CA VAL A 214 -8.98 -22.29 22.11
C VAL A 214 -9.32 -21.49 23.35
N LEU A 215 -9.07 -22.08 24.53
CA LEU A 215 -9.04 -21.39 25.81
C LEU A 215 -7.63 -20.84 26.05
N PHE A 216 -7.54 -19.56 26.36
CA PHE A 216 -6.34 -18.87 26.85
C PHE A 216 -6.50 -18.61 28.34
N GLU A 217 -5.78 -19.37 29.17
CA GLU A 217 -5.85 -19.28 30.66
C GLU A 217 -5.10 -18.00 31.11
N THR A 218 -5.84 -16.97 31.50
CA THR A 218 -5.29 -15.69 31.95
C THR A 218 -6.27 -14.99 32.89
N THR A 219 -5.76 -14.29 33.90
CA THR A 219 -6.52 -13.38 34.76
C THR A 219 -6.53 -11.93 34.22
N ASP A 220 -5.60 -11.61 33.31
CA ASP A 220 -5.53 -10.31 32.65
C ASP A 220 -6.41 -10.31 31.37
N THR A 221 -7.65 -9.88 31.54
CA THR A 221 -8.62 -9.82 30.43
C THR A 221 -9.00 -8.39 30.03
N ALA A 222 -8.37 -7.37 30.64
CA ALA A 222 -8.76 -5.96 30.47
C ALA A 222 -8.70 -5.47 29.01
N GLN A 223 -7.79 -6.02 28.21
CA GLN A 223 -7.64 -5.67 26.79
C GLN A 223 -8.55 -6.50 25.86
N CYS A 224 -9.17 -7.57 26.38
CA CYS A 224 -10.01 -8.47 25.59
C CYS A 224 -11.46 -7.97 25.59
N LYS A 225 -12.08 -7.96 24.42
CA LYS A 225 -13.48 -7.52 24.25
C LYS A 225 -14.30 -8.64 23.63
N LEU A 226 -15.43 -8.95 24.27
CA LEU A 226 -16.33 -10.00 23.81
C LEU A 226 -16.87 -9.68 22.41
N ASN A 227 -16.94 -10.68 21.54
CA ASN A 227 -17.36 -10.63 20.13
C ASN A 227 -16.45 -9.81 19.21
N HIS A 228 -15.35 -9.25 19.71
CA HIS A 228 -14.38 -8.62 18.83
C HIS A 228 -13.52 -9.67 18.11
N THR A 229 -13.09 -9.34 16.89
CA THR A 229 -12.20 -10.20 16.11
C THR A 229 -10.81 -9.60 16.05
N LEU A 230 -9.81 -10.41 16.41
CA LEU A 230 -8.41 -10.07 16.33
C LEU A 230 -7.84 -10.57 15.00
N THR A 231 -7.06 -9.74 14.32
CA THR A 231 -6.33 -10.09 13.10
C THR A 231 -4.84 -9.96 13.36
N ILE A 232 -4.12 -11.08 13.23
CA ILE A 232 -2.68 -11.20 13.49
C ILE A 232 -2.00 -11.61 12.21
N ARG A 233 -1.08 -10.80 11.70
CA ARG A 233 -0.39 -11.02 10.43
C ARG A 233 1.04 -11.51 10.59
N ASP A 234 1.60 -12.08 9.52
CA ASP A 234 3.04 -12.13 9.33
C ASP A 234 3.58 -10.70 9.20
N ILE A 235 4.55 -10.35 10.03
CA ILE A 235 5.16 -9.01 10.03
C ILE A 235 6.31 -8.87 9.04
N ILE A 236 6.85 -9.97 8.52
CA ILE A 236 7.98 -9.95 7.59
C ILE A 236 7.47 -9.68 6.17
N ARG A 237 7.80 -8.51 5.65
CA ARG A 237 7.44 -8.07 4.31
C ARG A 237 8.48 -8.51 3.27
N ASP A 238 8.80 -9.80 3.19
CA ASP A 238 9.79 -10.36 2.25
C ASP A 238 9.25 -10.61 0.84
N GLN A 239 7.92 -10.70 0.70
CA GLN A 239 7.20 -10.68 -0.57
C GLN A 239 6.32 -9.43 -0.66
N VAL A 240 5.78 -9.14 -1.85
CA VAL A 240 4.69 -8.19 -2.08
C VAL A 240 3.53 -8.93 -2.74
N GLY A 241 2.34 -8.34 -2.75
CA GLY A 241 1.20 -8.94 -3.44
C GLY A 241 1.46 -9.07 -4.94
N MET A 242 1.69 -7.92 -5.59
CA MET A 242 2.07 -7.82 -7.00
C MET A 242 3.13 -6.75 -7.19
N LEU A 243 3.91 -6.83 -8.27
CA LEU A 243 4.97 -5.88 -8.59
C LEU A 243 4.81 -5.34 -10.01
N ILE A 244 4.87 -4.03 -10.16
CA ILE A 244 4.99 -3.31 -11.43
C ILE A 244 6.29 -2.52 -11.34
N TYR A 245 7.35 -3.00 -12.02
CA TYR A 245 8.70 -2.47 -11.86
C TYR A 245 9.24 -1.95 -13.18
N GLU A 246 9.65 -0.68 -13.19
CA GLU A 246 10.21 0.01 -14.38
C GLU A 246 9.40 -0.25 -15.67
N SER A 247 8.07 -0.23 -15.53
CA SER A 247 7.12 -0.55 -16.61
C SER A 247 6.28 0.67 -16.99
N GLU A 248 5.71 0.68 -18.20
CA GLU A 248 4.96 1.82 -18.74
C GLU A 248 3.59 1.39 -19.28
N ASP A 249 2.55 2.22 -19.04
CA ASP A 249 1.18 2.02 -19.52
C ASP A 249 0.57 0.69 -19.04
N ILE A 250 0.54 0.49 -17.73
CA ILE A 250 0.01 -0.72 -17.11
C ILE A 250 -1.42 -0.48 -16.62
N THR A 251 -2.35 -1.33 -17.02
CA THR A 251 -3.77 -1.22 -16.66
C THR A 251 -4.29 -2.48 -15.99
N PHE A 252 -4.91 -2.33 -14.82
CA PHE A 252 -5.73 -3.34 -14.17
C PHE A 252 -7.20 -2.95 -14.31
N LYS A 253 -8.04 -3.83 -14.84
CA LYS A 253 -9.44 -3.55 -15.11
C LYS A 253 -10.34 -4.70 -14.67
N ASN A 254 -11.29 -4.42 -13.78
CA ASN A 254 -12.20 -5.44 -13.24
C ASN A 254 -11.42 -6.62 -12.62
N VAL A 255 -10.59 -6.31 -11.60
CA VAL A 255 -9.73 -7.29 -10.92
C VAL A 255 -10.10 -7.38 -9.45
N GLY A 256 -10.43 -8.58 -8.97
CA GLY A 256 -10.62 -8.87 -7.55
C GLY A 256 -9.31 -9.34 -6.93
N VAL A 257 -8.79 -8.65 -5.91
CA VAL A 257 -7.62 -9.07 -5.15
C VAL A 257 -8.03 -9.28 -3.71
N HIS A 258 -8.10 -10.55 -3.29
CA HIS A 258 -8.78 -10.92 -2.05
C HIS A 258 -7.85 -11.10 -0.86
N TYR A 259 -6.57 -11.33 -1.10
CA TYR A 259 -5.51 -11.26 -0.11
C TYR A 259 -4.16 -10.97 -0.77
N MET A 260 -3.28 -10.25 -0.04
CA MET A 260 -1.91 -9.95 -0.46
C MET A 260 -0.94 -10.08 0.71
N HIS A 261 0.18 -10.76 0.48
CA HIS A 261 1.30 -10.75 1.41
C HIS A 261 2.04 -9.41 1.38
N GLY A 262 2.71 -9.10 2.46
CA GLY A 262 3.60 -7.95 2.58
C GLY A 262 2.92 -6.64 2.18
N LEU A 263 3.56 -5.91 1.30
CA LEU A 263 3.09 -4.64 0.77
C LEU A 263 2.30 -4.89 -0.54
N GLY A 264 1.03 -4.78 -0.57
CA GLY A 264 0.09 -5.07 -1.64
C GLY A 264 0.57 -4.99 -3.09
N ILE A 265 -0.09 -4.20 -3.94
CA ILE A 265 0.35 -3.94 -5.33
C ILE A 265 1.37 -2.82 -5.30
N VAL A 266 2.63 -3.13 -5.52
CA VAL A 266 3.72 -2.13 -5.57
C VAL A 266 4.03 -1.76 -7.01
N SER A 267 3.92 -0.46 -7.32
CA SER A 267 4.43 0.14 -8.56
C SER A 267 5.67 0.94 -8.23
N GLN A 268 6.82 0.49 -8.73
CA GLN A 268 8.12 1.11 -8.45
C GLN A 268 8.78 1.60 -9.74
N PHE A 269 9.07 2.90 -9.82
CA PHE A 269 9.64 3.59 -10.99
C PHE A 269 8.92 3.30 -12.30
N SER A 270 7.61 3.11 -12.23
CA SER A 270 6.77 2.84 -13.39
C SER A 270 6.04 4.11 -13.84
N LYS A 271 5.62 4.13 -15.11
CA LYS A 271 4.98 5.29 -15.73
C LYS A 271 3.59 4.93 -16.22
N ASN A 272 2.60 5.80 -15.95
CA ASN A 272 1.21 5.64 -16.34
C ASN A 272 0.61 4.31 -15.86
N VAL A 273 0.18 4.28 -14.61
CA VAL A 273 -0.45 3.10 -14.01
C VAL A 273 -1.92 3.40 -13.74
N GLU A 274 -2.81 2.57 -14.27
CA GLU A 274 -4.26 2.68 -14.08
C GLU A 274 -4.83 1.46 -13.35
N MET A 275 -5.53 1.72 -12.24
CA MET A 275 -6.33 0.75 -11.50
C MET A 275 -7.81 1.14 -11.64
N ASN A 276 -8.57 0.36 -12.39
CA ASN A 276 -9.97 0.66 -12.73
C ASN A 276 -10.88 -0.53 -12.40
N HIS A 277 -11.82 -0.35 -11.47
CA HIS A 277 -12.62 -1.45 -10.91
C HIS A 277 -11.73 -2.54 -10.29
N VAL A 278 -10.75 -2.15 -9.48
CA VAL A 278 -9.94 -3.07 -8.68
C VAL A 278 -10.53 -3.16 -7.26
N TYR A 279 -10.83 -4.38 -6.82
CA TYR A 279 -11.47 -4.66 -5.54
C TYR A 279 -10.49 -5.35 -4.60
N CYS A 280 -9.81 -4.58 -3.75
CA CYS A 280 -8.92 -5.07 -2.70
C CYS A 280 -9.73 -5.30 -1.43
N MET A 281 -10.31 -6.49 -1.30
CA MET A 281 -11.18 -6.85 -0.19
C MET A 281 -11.31 -8.37 -0.07
N PRO A 282 -11.61 -8.92 1.14
CA PRO A 282 -11.82 -10.35 1.30
C PRO A 282 -12.85 -10.90 0.32
N ARG A 283 -12.64 -12.12 -0.15
CA ARG A 283 -13.57 -12.81 -1.02
C ARG A 283 -14.96 -12.91 -0.36
N GLN A 284 -15.98 -12.67 -1.14
CA GLN A 284 -17.37 -12.76 -0.67
C GLN A 284 -17.63 -14.12 -0.02
N ASN A 285 -18.37 -14.14 1.07
CA ASN A 285 -18.73 -15.32 1.84
C ASN A 285 -17.55 -16.10 2.47
N SER A 286 -16.31 -15.58 2.42
CA SER A 286 -15.18 -16.19 3.12
C SER A 286 -15.27 -16.05 4.64
N GLY A 287 -15.98 -15.04 5.13
CA GLY A 287 -16.00 -14.66 6.55
C GLY A 287 -14.75 -13.92 7.02
N ARG A 288 -13.74 -13.72 6.16
CA ARG A 288 -12.51 -13.02 6.47
C ARG A 288 -12.72 -11.50 6.58
N LEU A 289 -11.94 -10.86 7.43
CA LEU A 289 -11.86 -9.40 7.55
C LEU A 289 -10.62 -8.84 6.84
N LEU A 290 -9.56 -9.64 6.76
CA LEU A 290 -8.23 -9.27 6.30
C LEU A 290 -8.06 -9.54 4.80
N ALA A 291 -7.55 -8.55 4.05
CA ALA A 291 -7.24 -8.68 2.63
C ALA A 291 -5.82 -8.23 2.25
N SER A 292 -5.05 -7.66 3.17
CA SER A 292 -3.64 -7.36 2.98
C SER A 292 -2.88 -7.34 4.29
N SER A 293 -1.63 -7.79 4.27
CA SER A 293 -0.73 -7.69 5.43
C SER A 293 -0.22 -6.27 5.67
N ALA A 294 -0.29 -5.39 4.68
CA ALA A 294 0.08 -3.97 4.79
C ALA A 294 -0.78 -3.12 3.85
N ASP A 295 -0.17 -2.25 3.02
CA ASP A 295 -0.89 -1.42 2.04
C ASP A 295 -1.64 -2.27 1.03
N PHE A 296 -2.63 -1.66 0.36
CA PHE A 296 -3.22 -2.28 -0.83
C PHE A 296 -2.52 -1.86 -2.12
N MET A 297 -2.24 -0.56 -2.28
CA MET A 297 -1.56 -0.03 -3.46
C MET A 297 -0.46 0.94 -3.04
N HIS A 298 0.74 0.72 -3.52
CA HIS A 298 1.92 1.48 -3.16
C HIS A 298 2.68 1.94 -4.41
N PHE A 299 2.66 3.24 -4.69
CA PHE A 299 3.28 3.86 -5.87
C PHE A 299 4.51 4.65 -5.44
N SER A 300 5.69 4.09 -5.65
CA SER A 300 6.97 4.68 -5.26
C SER A 300 7.79 5.10 -6.48
N GLY A 301 8.15 6.37 -6.56
CA GLY A 301 8.96 6.88 -7.67
C GLY A 301 8.31 6.72 -9.04
N CYS A 302 6.99 6.66 -9.12
CA CYS A 302 6.27 6.59 -10.38
C CYS A 302 6.32 7.93 -11.13
N SER A 303 6.01 7.92 -12.43
CA SER A 303 5.94 9.10 -13.29
C SER A 303 4.71 9.08 -14.18
N GLY A 304 4.52 10.11 -15.00
CA GLY A 304 3.30 10.25 -15.80
C GLY A 304 2.07 10.38 -14.91
N LYS A 305 1.11 9.46 -15.01
CA LYS A 305 -0.14 9.50 -14.25
C LYS A 305 -0.39 8.21 -13.49
N VAL A 306 -0.68 8.31 -12.20
CA VAL A 306 -1.30 7.25 -11.38
C VAL A 306 -2.79 7.52 -11.31
N LYS A 307 -3.60 6.58 -11.78
CA LYS A 307 -5.06 6.69 -11.83
C LYS A 307 -5.68 5.50 -11.11
N VAL A 308 -6.45 5.78 -10.05
CA VAL A 308 -7.18 4.78 -9.28
C VAL A 308 -8.66 5.18 -9.28
N VAL A 309 -9.47 4.45 -10.01
CA VAL A 309 -10.87 4.83 -10.24
C VAL A 309 -11.82 3.64 -10.07
N ASN A 310 -13.00 3.91 -9.50
CA ASN A 310 -14.06 2.91 -9.30
C ASN A 310 -13.62 1.70 -8.44
N CYS A 311 -12.66 1.89 -7.54
CA CYS A 311 -12.06 0.83 -6.73
C CYS A 311 -12.71 0.70 -5.35
N LYS A 312 -12.56 -0.48 -4.71
CA LYS A 312 -13.03 -0.72 -3.34
C LYS A 312 -11.90 -1.31 -2.50
N PHE A 313 -11.79 -0.80 -1.27
CA PHE A 313 -10.74 -1.17 -0.33
C PHE A 313 -11.33 -1.53 1.03
N ALA A 314 -11.06 -2.74 1.52
CA ALA A 314 -11.52 -3.20 2.82
C ALA A 314 -10.61 -4.28 3.43
N GLY A 315 -10.10 -4.05 4.64
CA GLY A 315 -9.29 -5.03 5.35
C GLY A 315 -7.78 -4.87 5.14
N ALA A 316 -7.29 -3.64 4.91
CA ALA A 316 -5.87 -3.33 4.94
C ALA A 316 -5.33 -3.27 6.38
N GLN A 317 -4.13 -3.76 6.59
CA GLN A 317 -3.42 -3.55 7.86
C GLN A 317 -2.41 -2.39 7.81
N ASP A 318 -2.38 -1.64 6.72
CA ASP A 318 -1.71 -0.36 6.55
C ASP A 318 -2.51 0.49 5.56
N ASP A 319 -1.92 1.41 4.80
CA ASP A 319 -2.62 2.35 3.94
C ASP A 319 -3.37 1.67 2.78
N CYS A 320 -4.55 2.18 2.42
CA CYS A 320 -5.18 1.67 1.21
C CYS A 320 -4.43 2.11 -0.05
N ILE A 321 -3.98 3.36 -0.10
CA ILE A 321 -3.17 3.90 -1.21
C ILE A 321 -2.04 4.75 -0.63
N ASN A 322 -0.80 4.49 -1.06
CA ASN A 322 0.36 5.34 -0.78
C ASN A 322 1.01 5.77 -2.11
N VAL A 323 1.27 7.07 -2.28
CA VAL A 323 1.93 7.64 -3.47
C VAL A 323 3.03 8.58 -3.01
N HIS A 324 4.28 8.28 -3.35
CA HIS A 324 5.41 9.11 -2.94
C HIS A 324 6.59 9.05 -3.94
N GLY A 325 7.45 10.06 -3.88
CA GLY A 325 8.79 10.05 -4.48
C GLY A 325 9.84 9.54 -3.49
N THR A 326 11.11 9.77 -3.78
CA THR A 326 12.22 9.24 -2.97
C THR A 326 13.24 10.33 -2.66
N ASN A 327 13.64 10.44 -1.39
CA ASN A 327 14.77 11.21 -0.89
C ASN A 327 15.94 10.29 -0.53
N LEU A 328 17.15 10.59 -0.99
CA LEU A 328 18.37 9.97 -0.49
C LEU A 328 19.25 11.01 0.20
N ARG A 329 19.82 10.66 1.36
CA ARG A 329 20.69 11.57 2.12
C ARG A 329 22.04 11.71 1.45
N ILE A 330 22.53 12.96 1.34
CA ILE A 330 23.85 13.29 0.78
C ILE A 330 24.90 13.04 1.86
N MET A 331 25.77 12.05 1.64
CA MET A 331 26.79 11.64 2.60
C MET A 331 28.13 12.30 2.34
N GLU A 332 28.49 12.48 1.06
CA GLU A 332 29.81 12.93 0.64
C GLU A 332 29.70 13.73 -0.67
N LYS A 333 30.44 14.84 -0.77
CA LYS A 333 30.75 15.54 -2.02
C LYS A 333 32.14 15.07 -2.47
N VAL A 334 32.16 14.16 -3.45
CA VAL A 334 33.41 13.57 -3.96
C VAL A 334 34.22 14.61 -4.73
N ASN A 335 33.52 15.42 -5.53
CA ASN A 335 34.08 16.57 -6.27
C ASN A 335 32.93 17.53 -6.61
N ASP A 336 33.19 18.55 -7.45
CA ASP A 336 32.16 19.54 -7.80
C ASP A 336 31.00 19.00 -8.61
N TYR A 337 31.07 17.80 -9.16
CA TYR A 337 30.00 17.18 -9.95
C TYR A 337 29.43 15.91 -9.32
N THR A 338 30.12 15.30 -8.37
CA THR A 338 29.83 13.93 -7.93
C THR A 338 29.50 13.86 -6.44
N LEU A 339 28.38 13.22 -6.12
CA LEU A 339 27.89 13.01 -4.76
C LEU A 339 27.73 11.51 -4.47
N LYS A 340 28.00 11.11 -3.21
CA LYS A 340 27.55 9.83 -2.68
C LYS A 340 26.33 10.03 -1.81
N LEU A 341 25.30 9.29 -2.12
CA LEU A 341 23.99 9.30 -1.48
C LEU A 341 23.75 8.00 -0.74
N ARG A 342 22.90 8.05 0.29
CA ARG A 342 22.57 6.85 1.07
C ARG A 342 21.07 6.71 1.26
N PHE A 343 20.58 5.47 1.07
CA PHE A 343 19.28 5.03 1.57
C PHE A 343 19.32 4.92 3.09
N MET A 344 18.55 5.73 3.77
CA MET A 344 18.58 5.82 5.24
C MET A 344 17.59 4.90 5.92
N HIS A 345 16.38 4.75 5.38
CA HIS A 345 15.38 3.89 5.99
C HIS A 345 15.77 2.40 5.86
N PRO A 346 15.65 1.59 6.93
CA PRO A 346 16.08 0.18 6.91
C PRO A 346 15.34 -0.68 5.89
N GLN A 347 14.10 -0.36 5.56
CA GLN A 347 13.26 -1.13 4.64
C GLN A 347 13.19 -0.57 3.21
N THR A 348 13.94 0.52 2.91
CA THR A 348 13.96 1.13 1.57
C THR A 348 15.40 1.25 1.09
N TYR A 349 15.83 0.42 0.13
CA TYR A 349 17.20 0.39 -0.38
C TYR A 349 17.38 -0.58 -1.55
N GLY A 350 18.54 -0.49 -2.23
CA GLY A 350 19.08 -1.52 -3.13
C GLY A 350 18.55 -1.47 -4.56
N PHE A 351 17.78 -0.46 -4.91
CA PHE A 351 17.27 -0.20 -6.26
C PHE A 351 17.85 1.10 -6.84
N ASN A 352 17.72 1.28 -8.15
CA ASN A 352 18.07 2.54 -8.80
C ASN A 352 17.02 3.61 -8.47
N ALA A 353 17.44 4.66 -7.75
CA ALA A 353 16.56 5.78 -7.40
C ALA A 353 16.71 6.99 -8.34
N PHE A 354 17.75 6.99 -9.18
CA PHE A 354 18.07 8.06 -10.12
C PHE A 354 18.51 7.47 -11.46
N PHE A 355 18.08 8.12 -12.54
CA PHE A 355 18.39 7.72 -13.91
C PHE A 355 19.04 8.89 -14.66
N GLU A 356 19.76 8.59 -15.74
CA GLU A 356 20.33 9.61 -16.61
C GLU A 356 19.22 10.53 -17.14
N GLY A 357 19.46 11.84 -17.07
CA GLY A 357 18.49 12.86 -17.48
C GLY A 357 17.49 13.27 -16.40
N ASP A 358 17.42 12.58 -15.25
CA ASP A 358 16.53 12.97 -14.17
C ASP A 358 16.84 14.37 -13.66
N THR A 359 15.80 15.15 -13.46
CA THR A 359 15.87 16.39 -12.70
C THR A 359 15.79 16.06 -11.21
N VAL A 360 16.72 16.58 -10.43
CA VAL A 360 16.79 16.38 -8.98
C VAL A 360 16.76 17.71 -8.24
N ALA A 361 16.31 17.68 -7.00
CA ALA A 361 16.34 18.83 -6.10
C ALA A 361 17.16 18.52 -4.85
N PHE A 362 17.93 19.52 -4.41
CA PHE A 362 18.57 19.52 -3.10
C PHE A 362 17.55 19.98 -2.05
N VAL A 363 17.35 19.20 -1.02
CA VAL A 363 16.33 19.41 0.01
C VAL A 363 16.99 19.54 1.37
N ARG A 364 16.65 20.62 2.11
CA ARG A 364 17.02 20.79 3.52
C ARG A 364 15.96 20.16 4.42
N PRO A 365 16.22 19.05 5.13
CA PRO A 365 15.21 18.34 5.92
C PRO A 365 14.54 19.18 7.00
N SER A 366 15.29 20.04 7.71
CA SER A 366 14.72 20.89 8.76
C SER A 366 13.60 21.81 8.28
N THR A 367 13.67 22.29 7.04
CA THR A 367 12.69 23.20 6.42
C THR A 367 11.87 22.54 5.33
N MET A 368 12.26 21.37 4.83
CA MET A 368 11.73 20.71 3.63
C MET A 368 11.76 21.60 2.37
N GLN A 369 12.67 22.60 2.34
CA GLN A 369 12.82 23.48 1.18
C GLN A 369 13.76 22.87 0.15
N ARG A 370 13.32 22.90 -1.11
CA ARG A 370 14.14 22.66 -2.29
C ARG A 370 14.91 23.93 -2.60
N TYR A 371 16.21 23.96 -2.32
CA TYR A 371 17.02 25.18 -2.44
C TYR A 371 17.86 25.25 -3.72
N ALA A 372 18.06 24.12 -4.41
CA ALA A 372 18.73 24.05 -5.71
C ALA A 372 18.21 22.87 -6.53
N GLN A 373 18.49 22.89 -7.84
CA GLN A 373 18.16 21.82 -8.78
C GLN A 373 19.35 21.45 -9.65
N ALA A 374 19.40 20.22 -10.09
CA ALA A 374 20.40 19.71 -11.03
C ALA A 374 19.81 18.64 -11.94
N VAL A 375 20.60 18.21 -12.92
CA VAL A 375 20.27 17.09 -13.81
C VAL A 375 21.30 16.00 -13.62
N ILE A 376 20.86 14.76 -13.50
CA ILE A 376 21.71 13.58 -13.39
C ILE A 376 22.37 13.30 -14.75
N LYS A 377 23.69 13.19 -14.77
CA LYS A 377 24.47 12.70 -15.91
C LYS A 377 24.67 11.20 -15.83
N THR A 378 25.01 10.69 -14.65
CA THR A 378 25.13 9.24 -14.39
C THR A 378 24.71 8.93 -12.96
N ALA A 379 24.15 7.75 -12.75
CA ALA A 379 23.87 7.21 -11.42
C ALA A 379 24.34 5.74 -11.35
N LYS A 380 24.96 5.36 -10.23
CA LYS A 380 25.49 4.01 -10.03
C LYS A 380 25.27 3.55 -8.60
N LEU A 381 24.67 2.39 -8.44
CA LEU A 381 24.54 1.72 -7.16
C LEU A 381 25.91 1.09 -6.79
N LEU A 382 26.62 1.66 -5.82
CA LEU A 382 27.92 1.16 -5.34
C LEU A 382 27.77 -0.01 -4.35
N SER A 383 26.68 0.01 -3.61
CA SER A 383 26.29 -1.07 -2.69
C SER A 383 24.77 -1.01 -2.48
N ASN A 384 24.19 -1.96 -1.78
CA ASN A 384 22.75 -1.92 -1.48
C ASN A 384 22.27 -0.61 -0.81
N ARG A 385 23.18 0.17 -0.22
CA ARG A 385 22.84 1.40 0.52
C ARG A 385 23.41 2.67 -0.08
N ILE A 386 24.39 2.60 -0.95
CA ILE A 386 25.15 3.76 -1.45
C ILE A 386 24.95 3.91 -2.97
N VAL A 387 24.49 5.08 -3.37
CA VAL A 387 24.38 5.49 -4.77
C VAL A 387 25.36 6.62 -5.02
N GLU A 388 26.17 6.51 -6.07
CA GLU A 388 26.98 7.60 -6.60
C GLU A 388 26.23 8.25 -7.77
N VAL A 389 26.11 9.57 -7.73
CA VAL A 389 25.52 10.33 -8.81
C VAL A 389 26.49 11.39 -9.31
N THR A 390 26.59 11.55 -10.64
CA THR A 390 27.32 12.64 -11.26
C THR A 390 26.32 13.59 -11.91
N LEU A 391 26.43 14.86 -11.64
CA LEU A 391 25.55 15.91 -12.15
C LEU A 391 26.09 16.48 -13.47
N SER A 392 25.20 16.99 -14.30
CA SER A 392 25.55 17.59 -15.60
C SER A 392 26.25 18.95 -15.48
N LYS A 393 26.11 19.63 -14.33
CA LYS A 393 26.72 20.93 -14.01
C LYS A 393 27.35 20.90 -12.62
N PRO A 394 28.36 21.75 -12.36
CA PRO A 394 29.01 21.78 -11.05
C PRO A 394 28.06 22.31 -9.98
N ILE A 395 28.24 21.82 -8.76
CA ILE A 395 27.50 22.22 -7.57
C ILE A 395 28.02 23.61 -7.14
N GLN A 396 27.14 24.60 -7.21
CA GLN A 396 27.46 26.01 -6.92
C GLN A 396 26.85 26.52 -5.60
N HIS A 397 26.42 25.62 -4.73
CA HIS A 397 25.76 25.97 -3.47
C HIS A 397 26.31 25.10 -2.34
N ASP A 398 26.12 25.58 -1.12
CA ASP A 398 26.54 24.85 0.07
C ASP A 398 25.57 23.70 0.36
N ILE A 399 26.16 22.55 0.64
CA ILE A 399 25.46 21.33 1.05
C ILE A 399 25.79 21.03 2.49
N GLU A 400 24.79 20.80 3.30
CA GLU A 400 24.97 20.27 4.64
C GLU A 400 25.09 18.73 4.56
N LEU A 401 26.34 18.26 4.47
CA LEU A 401 26.62 16.81 4.35
C LEU A 401 26.05 16.05 5.55
N GLN A 402 25.59 14.82 5.33
CA GLN A 402 24.96 13.94 6.31
C GLN A 402 23.62 14.49 6.88
N SER A 403 23.11 15.56 6.31
CA SER A 403 21.81 16.17 6.61
C SER A 403 20.95 16.30 5.35
N ASP A 404 21.40 17.09 4.38
CA ASP A 404 20.65 17.39 3.16
C ASP A 404 20.37 16.12 2.34
N CYS A 405 19.26 16.16 1.61
CA CYS A 405 18.84 15.09 0.74
C CYS A 405 18.83 15.52 -0.74
N LEU A 406 18.97 14.53 -1.61
CA LEU A 406 18.69 14.67 -3.04
C LEU A 406 17.37 13.97 -3.34
N GLU A 407 16.41 14.70 -3.91
CA GLU A 407 15.08 14.24 -4.29
C GLU A 407 15.00 14.04 -5.79
N ASN A 408 14.45 12.89 -6.24
CA ASN A 408 14.12 12.69 -7.64
C ASN A 408 12.82 13.41 -8.00
N MET A 409 12.88 14.46 -8.82
CA MET A 409 11.73 15.24 -9.24
C MET A 409 11.09 14.74 -10.54
N THR A 410 11.79 13.96 -11.34
CA THR A 410 11.27 13.35 -12.57
C THR A 410 10.28 12.23 -12.23
N CYS A 411 10.66 11.41 -11.26
CA CYS A 411 9.86 10.27 -10.81
C CYS A 411 8.80 10.71 -9.78
N THR A 412 7.89 11.57 -10.21
CA THR A 412 6.76 12.08 -9.43
C THR A 412 5.53 12.14 -10.34
N PRO A 413 4.43 11.41 -10.04
CA PRO A 413 3.28 11.30 -10.92
C PRO A 413 2.24 12.41 -10.71
N GLU A 414 1.42 12.67 -11.72
CA GLU A 414 0.07 13.18 -11.50
C GLU A 414 -0.77 12.08 -10.87
N VAL A 415 -1.72 12.47 -10.00
CA VAL A 415 -2.56 11.52 -9.26
C VAL A 415 -4.03 11.83 -9.47
N GLU A 416 -4.80 10.80 -9.83
CA GLU A 416 -6.26 10.86 -9.87
C GLU A 416 -6.84 9.67 -9.09
N ILE A 417 -7.54 9.96 -7.98
CA ILE A 417 -8.23 8.95 -7.18
C ILE A 417 -9.70 9.34 -7.13
N ARG A 418 -10.56 8.58 -7.82
CA ARG A 418 -11.94 8.97 -8.02
C ARG A 418 -12.94 7.80 -7.91
N ASN A 419 -14.10 8.10 -7.34
CA ASN A 419 -15.22 7.14 -7.21
C ASN A 419 -14.81 5.83 -6.53
N CYS A 420 -14.00 5.94 -5.46
CA CYS A 420 -13.50 4.80 -4.68
C CYS A 420 -14.18 4.73 -3.31
N TYR A 421 -14.25 3.52 -2.75
CA TYR A 421 -14.79 3.26 -1.42
C TYR A 421 -13.71 2.66 -0.51
N PHE A 422 -13.46 3.32 0.64
CA PHE A 422 -12.44 2.95 1.62
C PHE A 422 -13.08 2.59 2.95
N THR A 423 -12.77 1.42 3.47
CA THR A 423 -13.27 0.97 4.78
C THR A 423 -12.34 -0.05 5.43
N ARG A 424 -12.52 -0.31 6.71
CA ARG A 424 -11.78 -1.31 7.49
C ARG A 424 -10.27 -1.23 7.29
N THR A 425 -9.71 -0.03 7.44
CA THR A 425 -8.28 0.18 7.58
C THR A 425 -7.98 0.75 8.95
N SER A 426 -6.95 0.24 9.61
CA SER A 426 -6.51 0.73 10.91
C SER A 426 -5.67 2.00 10.81
N THR A 427 -5.19 2.31 9.61
CA THR A 427 -4.36 3.44 9.28
C THR A 427 -5.09 4.42 8.34
N ARG A 428 -4.46 4.85 7.27
CA ARG A 428 -4.97 5.90 6.38
C ARG A 428 -5.71 5.33 5.17
N GLY A 429 -6.67 6.10 4.66
CA GLY A 429 -7.29 5.79 3.37
C GLY A 429 -6.29 6.08 2.24
N ILE A 430 -5.75 7.29 2.19
CA ILE A 430 -4.80 7.73 1.17
C ILE A 430 -3.65 8.49 1.86
N LEU A 431 -2.42 8.12 1.54
CA LEU A 431 -1.24 8.93 1.72
C LEU A 431 -0.78 9.40 0.34
N VAL A 432 -0.59 10.70 0.15
CA VAL A 432 -0.15 11.24 -1.14
C VAL A 432 0.86 12.36 -0.98
N THR A 433 2.01 12.19 -1.64
CA THR A 433 3.08 13.18 -1.70
C THR A 433 3.60 13.30 -3.13
N THR A 434 3.15 14.30 -3.85
CA THR A 434 3.63 14.60 -5.22
C THR A 434 3.60 16.11 -5.49
N PRO A 435 4.62 16.67 -6.15
CA PRO A 435 4.60 18.06 -6.59
C PRO A 435 3.73 18.28 -7.83
N ARG A 436 3.22 17.22 -8.41
CA ARG A 436 2.32 17.28 -9.57
C ARG A 436 0.87 17.47 -9.11
N ARG A 437 -0.02 17.62 -10.07
CA ARG A 437 -1.44 17.75 -9.78
C ARG A 437 -1.98 16.46 -9.15
N ALA A 438 -2.67 16.58 -8.01
CA ALA A 438 -3.39 15.48 -7.38
C ALA A 438 -4.88 15.84 -7.26
N VAL A 439 -5.75 14.96 -7.75
CA VAL A 439 -7.21 15.09 -7.68
C VAL A 439 -7.76 13.89 -6.92
N ILE A 440 -8.43 14.16 -5.81
CA ILE A 440 -9.09 13.15 -4.96
C ILE A 440 -10.57 13.55 -4.91
N SER A 441 -11.42 12.85 -5.68
CA SER A 441 -12.81 13.27 -5.88
C SER A 441 -13.83 12.13 -5.86
N GLU A 442 -15.04 12.45 -5.43
CA GLU A 442 -16.20 11.53 -5.48
C GLU A 442 -15.97 10.22 -4.69
N ASN A 443 -15.07 10.22 -3.70
CA ASN A 443 -14.75 9.05 -2.89
C ASN A 443 -15.59 9.00 -1.62
N VAL A 444 -15.78 7.80 -1.09
CA VAL A 444 -16.38 7.56 0.22
C VAL A 444 -15.32 6.95 1.13
N PHE A 445 -15.01 7.64 2.22
CA PHE A 445 -14.16 7.15 3.30
C PHE A 445 -15.05 6.82 4.49
N TYR A 446 -15.05 5.55 4.87
CA TYR A 446 -15.89 5.02 5.93
C TYR A 446 -15.05 4.39 7.04
N LYS A 447 -15.01 5.07 8.19
CA LYS A 447 -14.38 4.57 9.43
C LYS A 447 -12.91 4.19 9.26
N THR A 448 -12.10 5.05 8.62
CA THR A 448 -10.64 4.88 8.66
C THR A 448 -10.12 5.11 10.08
N GLY A 449 -9.18 4.30 10.54
CA GLY A 449 -8.64 4.40 11.90
C GLY A 449 -7.82 5.66 12.12
N MET A 450 -6.97 6.02 11.18
CA MET A 450 -6.24 7.29 11.10
C MET A 450 -6.88 8.19 10.03
N SER A 451 -6.13 9.18 9.54
CA SER A 451 -6.60 10.15 8.55
C SER A 451 -7.18 9.46 7.31
N ALA A 452 -8.32 9.93 6.84
CA ALA A 452 -8.83 9.50 5.54
C ALA A 452 -7.87 9.90 4.42
N ILE A 453 -7.30 11.11 4.52
CA ILE A 453 -6.27 11.61 3.59
C ILE A 453 -5.14 12.23 4.40
N LEU A 454 -3.93 11.69 4.22
CA LEU A 454 -2.69 12.28 4.72
C LEU A 454 -1.88 12.82 3.54
N ILE A 455 -1.45 14.07 3.65
CA ILE A 455 -0.48 14.71 2.77
C ILE A 455 0.78 14.95 3.59
N GLU A 456 1.82 14.22 3.25
CA GLU A 456 3.10 14.28 3.94
C GLU A 456 4.20 14.70 2.95
N ALA A 457 5.39 14.91 3.40
CA ALA A 457 6.65 14.95 2.67
C ALA A 457 7.74 14.76 3.72
N ASP A 458 8.58 13.76 3.54
CA ASP A 458 9.51 13.32 4.57
C ASP A 458 10.94 13.17 4.05
N ALA A 459 11.87 13.75 4.79
CA ALA A 459 13.32 13.61 4.54
C ALA A 459 14.08 13.20 5.82
N ALA A 460 13.39 12.63 6.82
CA ALA A 460 13.96 12.30 8.12
C ALA A 460 13.61 10.90 8.64
N GLY A 461 12.42 10.37 8.30
CA GLY A 461 11.92 9.05 8.73
C GLY A 461 11.92 8.04 7.59
N TRP A 462 10.84 8.00 6.82
CA TRP A 462 10.69 7.10 5.68
C TRP A 462 11.42 7.54 4.42
N TYR A 463 11.76 8.84 4.32
CA TYR A 463 12.38 9.45 3.14
C TYR A 463 11.46 9.44 1.91
N GLU A 464 10.16 9.50 2.14
CA GLU A 464 9.12 9.60 1.13
C GLU A 464 8.94 11.06 0.71
N SER A 465 9.34 11.39 -0.50
CA SER A 465 9.42 12.77 -0.98
C SER A 465 8.17 13.21 -1.73
N GLY A 466 8.01 14.50 -1.85
CA GLY A 466 7.09 15.17 -2.73
C GLY A 466 6.21 16.24 -2.08
N PRO A 467 6.77 17.42 -1.70
CA PRO A 467 5.93 18.53 -1.24
C PRO A 467 4.85 18.87 -2.28
N VAL A 468 3.58 18.87 -1.87
CA VAL A 468 2.48 19.09 -2.81
C VAL A 468 2.37 20.54 -3.25
N LYS A 469 1.97 20.78 -4.51
CA LYS A 469 1.83 22.12 -5.11
C LYS A 469 0.50 22.39 -5.80
N ASP A 470 -0.31 21.39 -6.06
CA ASP A 470 -1.67 21.51 -6.61
C ASP A 470 -2.50 20.30 -6.22
N VAL A 471 -3.29 20.43 -5.16
CA VAL A 471 -4.17 19.37 -4.68
C VAL A 471 -5.61 19.84 -4.70
N LEU A 472 -6.48 19.02 -5.25
CA LEU A 472 -7.93 19.20 -5.23
C LEU A 472 -8.59 18.00 -4.55
N ILE A 473 -9.24 18.26 -3.41
CA ILE A 473 -10.05 17.28 -2.66
C ILE A 473 -11.48 17.75 -2.76
N GLU A 474 -12.30 17.10 -3.62
CA GLU A 474 -13.64 17.58 -3.88
C GLU A 474 -14.71 16.49 -3.95
N ASN A 475 -15.94 16.84 -3.56
CA ASN A 475 -17.11 15.97 -3.66
C ASN A 475 -16.95 14.62 -2.93
N ASN A 476 -16.06 14.52 -1.93
CA ASN A 476 -15.89 13.31 -1.14
C ASN A 476 -16.83 13.29 0.07
N THR A 477 -17.12 12.08 0.54
CA THR A 477 -17.86 11.84 1.78
C THR A 477 -16.95 11.17 2.80
N PHE A 478 -16.83 11.78 3.98
CA PHE A 478 -16.04 11.27 5.11
C PHE A 478 -16.99 10.93 6.26
N LEU A 479 -17.06 9.65 6.64
CA LEU A 479 -17.94 9.13 7.67
C LEU A 479 -17.13 8.49 8.79
N ASP A 480 -17.08 9.13 9.95
CA ASP A 480 -16.41 8.62 11.17
C ASP A 480 -14.95 8.18 10.92
N CYS A 481 -14.21 8.99 10.18
CA CYS A 481 -12.78 8.76 9.91
C CYS A 481 -11.89 9.33 11.02
N ALA A 482 -10.63 8.91 11.07
CA ALA A 482 -9.67 9.25 12.13
C ALA A 482 -10.21 8.89 13.54
N ASN A 483 -10.86 7.75 13.65
CA ASN A 483 -11.55 7.34 14.86
C ASN A 483 -10.64 6.64 15.89
N ASN A 484 -9.35 6.45 15.59
CA ASN A 484 -8.39 5.81 16.47
C ASN A 484 -7.72 6.85 17.39
N ASN A 485 -8.20 6.97 18.62
CA ASN A 485 -7.62 7.79 19.69
C ASN A 485 -7.59 9.32 19.50
N ASN A 486 -8.35 9.91 18.61
CA ASN A 486 -8.43 11.37 18.37
C ASN A 486 -7.07 12.08 18.15
N LYS A 487 -6.04 11.34 17.72
CA LYS A 487 -4.70 11.87 17.47
C LYS A 487 -4.54 12.44 16.06
N HIS A 488 -5.43 12.07 15.16
CA HIS A 488 -5.37 12.42 13.75
C HIS A 488 -6.56 13.30 13.35
N ALA A 489 -6.37 14.08 12.30
CA ALA A 489 -7.48 14.77 11.63
C ALA A 489 -7.99 13.92 10.46
N ILE A 490 -9.25 14.14 10.06
CA ILE A 490 -9.83 13.45 8.90
C ILE A 490 -9.01 13.73 7.64
N ILE A 491 -8.63 15.01 7.43
CA ILE A 491 -7.64 15.41 6.43
C ILE A 491 -6.46 16.01 7.18
N GLU A 492 -5.26 15.52 6.91
CA GLU A 492 -4.05 15.93 7.59
C GLU A 492 -2.96 16.31 6.57
N LEU A 493 -2.37 17.50 6.73
CA LEU A 493 -1.21 17.97 5.99
C LEU A 493 -0.05 18.11 6.99
N ASN A 494 0.89 17.17 6.97
CA ASN A 494 1.89 17.04 8.03
C ASN A 494 3.30 16.75 7.50
N PRO A 495 3.95 17.71 6.83
CA PRO A 495 5.34 17.54 6.38
C PRO A 495 6.29 17.42 7.57
N SER A 496 7.40 16.69 7.39
CA SER A 496 8.35 16.37 8.48
C SER A 496 9.23 17.53 8.93
N ASN A 497 9.11 18.74 8.32
CA ASN A 497 9.93 19.90 8.69
C ASN A 497 9.80 20.28 10.17
N THR A 498 10.93 20.57 10.82
CA THR A 498 11.00 21.02 12.22
C THR A 498 11.07 22.55 12.34
N ASP A 499 11.66 23.22 11.35
CA ASP A 499 11.68 24.66 11.22
C ASP A 499 10.48 25.11 10.37
N ILE A 500 9.53 25.77 11.03
CA ILE A 500 8.26 26.20 10.44
C ILE A 500 8.34 27.69 10.10
N ASN A 501 8.21 28.00 8.81
CA ASN A 501 8.23 29.37 8.31
C ASN A 501 7.04 29.64 7.40
N GLU A 502 6.12 30.49 7.85
CA GLU A 502 4.90 30.84 7.10
C GLU A 502 5.17 31.52 5.75
N LYS A 503 6.34 32.18 5.60
CA LYS A 503 6.75 32.79 4.32
C LYS A 503 7.31 31.79 3.33
N ARG A 504 7.77 30.63 3.81
CA ARG A 504 8.32 29.52 3.01
C ARG A 504 7.69 28.19 3.44
N PRO A 505 6.39 28.01 3.23
CA PRO A 505 5.71 26.77 3.58
C PRO A 505 6.13 25.63 2.67
N VAL A 506 5.98 24.40 3.15
CA VAL A 506 6.30 23.18 2.41
C VAL A 506 5.24 22.90 1.33
N HIS A 507 3.97 22.87 1.75
CA HIS A 507 2.84 22.59 0.87
C HIS A 507 2.18 23.85 0.34
N GLN A 508 1.60 23.76 -0.86
CA GLN A 508 0.97 24.90 -1.52
C GLN A 508 -0.28 24.48 -2.31
N ASN A 509 -1.23 25.42 -2.43
CA ASN A 509 -2.40 25.32 -3.30
C ASN A 509 -3.25 24.07 -3.02
N VAL A 510 -3.67 23.89 -1.79
CA VAL A 510 -4.57 22.79 -1.39
C VAL A 510 -6.00 23.30 -1.32
N ARG A 511 -6.90 22.68 -2.08
CA ARG A 511 -8.31 23.05 -2.18
C ARG A 511 -9.19 21.89 -1.71
N ILE A 512 -9.96 22.11 -0.65
CA ILE A 512 -10.88 21.15 -0.05
C ILE A 512 -12.28 21.74 -0.25
N ILE A 513 -13.02 21.21 -1.23
CA ILE A 513 -14.22 21.88 -1.76
C ILE A 513 -15.38 20.89 -1.91
N ASN A 514 -16.59 21.32 -1.54
CA ASN A 514 -17.84 20.56 -1.73
C ASN A 514 -17.82 19.17 -1.08
N ASN A 515 -17.08 18.96 -0.02
CA ASN A 515 -17.02 17.67 0.68
C ASN A 515 -18.06 17.62 1.81
N ARG A 516 -18.45 16.40 2.17
CA ARG A 516 -19.34 16.12 3.29
C ARG A 516 -18.60 15.35 4.38
N PHE A 517 -18.61 15.89 5.61
CA PHE A 517 -17.94 15.30 6.78
C PHE A 517 -18.97 14.95 7.85
N THR A 518 -18.88 13.74 8.38
CA THR A 518 -19.57 13.31 9.61
C THR A 518 -18.51 12.87 10.63
N SER A 519 -18.42 13.59 11.73
CA SER A 519 -17.42 13.41 12.78
C SER A 519 -18.07 13.16 14.13
N TYR A 520 -17.45 12.38 14.99
CA TYR A 520 -17.84 12.12 16.38
C TYR A 520 -16.84 12.72 17.37
N GLY A 521 -16.31 13.89 17.04
CA GLY A 521 -15.35 14.62 17.85
C GLY A 521 -13.95 14.73 17.24
N GLN A 522 -13.70 14.04 16.11
CA GLN A 522 -12.41 14.10 15.42
C GLN A 522 -12.20 15.48 14.78
N THR A 523 -10.97 15.94 14.71
CA THR A 523 -10.56 17.12 13.97
C THR A 523 -10.80 16.93 12.47
N ILE A 524 -11.42 17.89 11.81
CA ILE A 524 -11.76 17.81 10.38
C ILE A 524 -10.52 18.01 9.52
N LEU A 525 -9.72 19.05 9.84
CA LEU A 525 -8.53 19.40 9.10
C LEU A 525 -7.42 19.82 10.06
N SER A 526 -6.28 19.18 9.94
CA SER A 526 -5.01 19.63 10.52
C SER A 526 -4.06 19.99 9.39
N ALA A 527 -3.44 21.16 9.43
CA ALA A 527 -2.50 21.58 8.42
C ALA A 527 -1.27 22.25 9.06
N LYS A 528 -0.11 21.79 8.62
CA LYS A 528 1.21 22.32 9.00
C LYS A 528 1.92 22.84 7.75
N SER A 529 2.59 23.97 7.87
CA SER A 529 3.49 24.52 6.84
C SER A 529 2.88 24.54 5.42
N THR A 530 1.65 25.09 5.31
CA THR A 530 0.87 25.11 4.07
C THR A 530 0.43 26.52 3.70
N SER A 531 0.58 26.91 2.42
CA SER A 531 0.05 28.17 1.91
C SER A 531 -1.02 27.99 0.85
N ASN A 532 -1.86 29.01 0.69
CA ASN A 532 -2.99 29.01 -0.23
C ASN A 532 -3.89 27.79 -0.01
N LEU A 533 -4.32 27.60 1.25
CA LEU A 533 -5.24 26.55 1.69
C LEU A 533 -6.67 27.07 1.62
N VAL A 534 -7.50 26.41 0.85
CA VAL A 534 -8.93 26.78 0.66
C VAL A 534 -9.83 25.67 1.17
N PHE A 535 -10.67 25.98 2.14
CA PHE A 535 -11.73 25.10 2.64
C PHE A 535 -13.08 25.76 2.36
N ARG A 536 -13.81 25.29 1.33
CA ARG A 536 -14.98 25.99 0.79
C ARG A 536 -16.14 25.07 0.45
N ASN A 537 -17.37 25.53 0.69
CA ASN A 537 -18.61 24.85 0.36
C ASN A 537 -18.69 23.43 0.95
N ASN A 538 -18.00 23.16 2.05
CA ASN A 538 -18.08 21.86 2.71
C ASN A 538 -19.24 21.83 3.72
N GLU A 539 -19.87 20.67 3.84
CA GLU A 539 -20.86 20.37 4.87
C GLU A 539 -20.18 19.54 5.97
N VAL A 540 -20.19 20.02 7.21
CA VAL A 540 -19.58 19.34 8.36
C VAL A 540 -20.64 19.15 9.43
N THR A 541 -20.96 17.89 9.73
CA THR A 541 -21.80 17.51 10.87
C THR A 541 -20.94 16.86 11.94
N MET A 542 -20.91 17.47 13.13
CA MET A 542 -20.19 16.93 14.28
C MET A 542 -21.18 16.48 15.36
N TYR A 543 -21.12 15.20 15.69
CA TYR A 543 -21.86 14.63 16.81
C TYR A 543 -20.99 14.68 18.07
N ARG A 544 -21.37 15.46 19.08
CA ARG A 544 -20.67 15.55 20.37
C ARG A 544 -21.62 15.84 21.53
N LYS A 545 -21.20 15.45 22.73
CA LYS A 545 -21.89 15.88 23.95
C LYS A 545 -21.69 17.38 24.15
N SER A 546 -22.69 18.07 24.65
CA SER A 546 -22.63 19.54 24.88
C SER A 546 -21.54 19.98 25.85
N SER A 547 -21.06 19.06 26.71
CA SER A 547 -19.98 19.30 27.67
C SER A 547 -18.57 19.13 27.10
N ASP A 548 -18.41 18.58 25.90
CA ASP A 548 -17.10 18.35 25.30
C ASP A 548 -16.65 19.62 24.52
N THR A 549 -15.80 20.40 25.15
CA THR A 549 -15.18 21.59 24.57
C THR A 549 -13.80 21.33 23.98
N SER A 550 -13.26 20.08 24.09
CA SER A 550 -11.89 19.74 23.73
C SER A 550 -11.68 19.52 22.23
N SER A 551 -12.74 19.20 21.47
CA SER A 551 -12.62 18.92 20.04
C SER A 551 -12.44 20.20 19.23
N LYS A 552 -11.29 20.30 18.54
CA LYS A 552 -10.99 21.38 17.60
C LYS A 552 -11.42 20.96 16.19
N TRP A 553 -12.23 21.77 15.53
CA TRP A 553 -12.60 21.53 14.14
C TRP A 553 -11.41 21.61 13.19
N PHE A 554 -10.51 22.55 13.47
CA PHE A 554 -9.38 22.88 12.61
C PHE A 554 -8.14 23.14 13.47
N SER A 555 -7.00 22.63 13.01
CA SER A 555 -5.68 22.89 13.58
C SER A 555 -4.74 23.42 12.49
N LEU A 556 -4.19 24.61 12.66
CA LEU A 556 -3.33 25.24 11.68
C LEU A 556 -2.01 25.65 12.35
N ASN A 557 -0.87 25.26 11.75
CA ASN A 557 0.45 25.59 12.26
C ASN A 557 1.39 26.01 11.11
N GLY A 558 1.88 27.26 11.14
CA GLY A 558 2.75 27.79 10.08
C GLY A 558 2.08 27.85 8.72
N CYS A 559 0.78 28.12 8.69
CA CYS A 559 0.00 28.23 7.46
C CYS A 559 -0.23 29.69 7.08
N SER A 560 -0.25 29.97 5.77
CA SER A 560 -0.51 31.32 5.25
C SER A 560 -1.54 31.30 4.12
N LYS A 561 -2.20 32.44 3.87
CA LYS A 561 -3.25 32.59 2.83
C LYS A 561 -4.36 31.55 2.94
N VAL A 562 -4.81 31.28 4.18
CA VAL A 562 -5.88 30.31 4.46
C VAL A 562 -7.24 30.98 4.24
N LYS A 563 -8.15 30.29 3.55
CA LYS A 563 -9.49 30.78 3.25
C LYS A 563 -10.57 29.75 3.63
N PHE A 564 -11.43 30.11 4.59
CA PHE A 564 -12.66 29.38 4.90
C PHE A 564 -13.85 30.17 4.33
N LYS A 565 -14.64 29.57 3.43
CA LYS A 565 -15.74 30.28 2.78
C LYS A 565 -16.93 29.36 2.53
N ALA A 566 -18.13 29.85 2.87
CA ALA A 566 -19.41 29.21 2.56
C ALA A 566 -19.51 27.73 3.02
N ASN A 567 -18.95 27.42 4.20
CA ASN A 567 -19.07 26.10 4.80
C ASN A 567 -20.27 26.03 5.75
N GLN A 568 -20.94 24.89 5.80
CA GLN A 568 -22.00 24.61 6.78
C GLN A 568 -21.39 23.80 7.92
N LEU A 569 -21.44 24.32 9.14
CA LEU A 569 -20.90 23.67 10.34
C LEU A 569 -22.05 23.41 11.32
N LEU A 570 -22.43 22.13 11.46
CA LEU A 570 -23.54 21.70 12.29
C LEU A 570 -23.04 20.88 13.47
N VAL A 571 -23.45 21.24 14.69
CA VAL A 571 -23.25 20.41 15.88
C VAL A 571 -24.55 19.71 16.24
N ARG A 572 -24.52 18.40 16.43
CA ARG A 572 -25.65 17.58 16.83
C ARG A 572 -25.32 16.78 18.09
N LYS A 573 -26.32 16.48 18.91
CA LYS A 573 -26.16 15.52 20.00
C LYS A 573 -26.00 14.12 19.42
N PRO A 574 -25.15 13.25 20.01
CA PRO A 574 -25.09 11.83 19.63
C PRO A 574 -26.48 11.20 19.77
N ILE A 575 -26.85 10.37 18.83
CA ILE A 575 -28.07 9.55 18.93
C ILE A 575 -27.70 8.39 19.87
N GLU A 576 -28.21 8.44 21.09
CA GLU A 576 -28.10 7.31 22.02
C GLU A 576 -29.08 6.21 21.55
N TYR A 577 -28.56 5.20 20.88
CA TYR A 577 -29.32 3.97 20.66
C TYR A 577 -29.39 3.22 22.01
N SER A 578 -30.48 3.40 22.73
CA SER A 578 -30.81 2.50 23.82
C SER A 578 -31.23 1.16 23.19
N CYS A 579 -30.31 0.24 22.99
CA CYS A 579 -30.66 -1.16 22.86
C CYS A 579 -31.24 -1.60 24.22
N ARG A 580 -32.56 -1.57 24.36
CA ARG A 580 -33.22 -2.42 25.34
C ARG A 580 -33.11 -3.85 24.79
N LEU A 581 -32.23 -4.64 25.40
CA LEU A 581 -32.22 -6.10 25.30
C LEU A 581 -33.50 -6.64 25.94
#